data_85af827c77a3942b1a714d760fdd8482
#
_entry.id   85af827c77a3942b1a714d760fdd8482
#
_cell.length_a   1.000
_cell.length_b   1.000
_cell.length_c   1.000
_cell.angle_alpha   90.00
_cell.angle_beta   90.00
_cell.angle_gamma   90.00
#
_symmetry.space_group_name_H-M   'P 1'
#
loop_
_entity.id
_entity.type
_entity.pdbx_description
1 polymer ?
#
loop_
_entity_poly.entity_id
_entity_poly.type
_entity_poly.pdbx_seq_one_letter_code
_entity_poly.pdbx_strand_id
1 'polypeptide(L)'
;MGVSLPRKELFDVPEGVIYLDGNSLGVLPKGAAERAQKTITEEWGGQLIKAWNTAGWMALPQVVGDRLADLIGAPAGSVATGDTLSIKVYQALAAALKMRPDRKVILSDNGNFPSDLYMAEGLIKTLDQDYELRTPAPEDVAEAITEEVAVVMLTQVDYRSGRMHDMDAITKRAHEVGAVMIWDLAHSAGAVQVDMAGSNAEFAVGCTYKYLNGGPGAPAFIYVRPDIVKNIEPALSGWLGHDAPFAMELNYRPASATERMRVGTPPILQLGVLQEALKAWDGVDMAELR
;
A
#
# COMPACT_ATOMS: atom_id res chain seq x y z
N MET A 1 -9.07 -27.21 5.52
CA MET A 1 -8.20 -27.82 4.51
C MET A 1 -7.70 -26.69 3.65
N GLY A 2 -6.38 -26.52 3.55
CA GLY A 2 -5.77 -25.52 2.68
C GLY A 2 -6.06 -25.79 1.21
N VAL A 3 -5.98 -24.74 0.38
CA VAL A 3 -6.12 -24.90 -1.08
C VAL A 3 -4.87 -25.53 -1.67
N SER A 4 -5.03 -26.31 -2.73
CA SER A 4 -3.87 -26.87 -3.45
C SER A 4 -3.11 -25.78 -4.19
N LEU A 5 -1.78 -25.75 -4.04
CA LEU A 5 -0.88 -24.86 -4.73
C LEU A 5 -0.03 -25.64 -5.78
N PRO A 6 0.41 -24.97 -6.86
CA PRO A 6 0.04 -23.64 -7.34
C PRO A 6 -1.34 -23.60 -7.98
N ARG A 7 -2.00 -22.40 -7.99
CA ARG A 7 -3.35 -22.20 -8.54
C ARG A 7 -3.32 -21.65 -9.96
N LYS A 8 -2.55 -22.27 -10.85
CA LYS A 8 -2.36 -21.81 -12.26
C LYS A 8 -3.67 -21.71 -13.04
N GLU A 9 -4.65 -22.54 -12.70
CA GLU A 9 -5.98 -22.57 -13.32
C GLU A 9 -6.78 -21.27 -13.15
N LEU A 10 -6.39 -20.41 -12.22
CA LEU A 10 -7.02 -19.10 -11.99
C LEU A 10 -6.49 -17.98 -12.89
N PHE A 11 -5.47 -18.25 -13.68
CA PHE A 11 -4.79 -17.22 -14.48
C PHE A 11 -4.74 -17.59 -15.95
N ASP A 12 -4.72 -16.57 -16.80
CA ASP A 12 -4.52 -16.70 -18.24
C ASP A 12 -3.07 -16.32 -18.57
N VAL A 13 -2.26 -17.32 -18.88
CA VAL A 13 -0.89 -17.16 -19.37
C VAL A 13 -0.85 -17.56 -20.84
N PRO A 14 -0.28 -16.75 -21.74
CA PRO A 14 -0.17 -17.11 -23.15
C PRO A 14 0.53 -18.46 -23.33
N GLU A 15 0.04 -19.26 -24.31
CA GLU A 15 0.60 -20.57 -24.60
C GLU A 15 2.11 -20.47 -24.94
N GLY A 16 2.91 -21.38 -24.38
CA GLY A 16 4.36 -21.44 -24.59
C GLY A 16 5.18 -20.41 -23.80
N VAL A 17 4.54 -19.54 -23.02
CA VAL A 17 5.21 -18.56 -22.17
C VAL A 17 5.46 -19.12 -20.77
N ILE A 18 6.71 -19.03 -20.31
CA ILE A 18 7.10 -19.19 -18.91
C ILE A 18 7.25 -17.77 -18.34
N TYR A 19 6.24 -17.30 -17.60
CA TYR A 19 6.22 -15.94 -17.08
C TYR A 19 6.80 -15.90 -15.65
N LEU A 20 7.93 -15.22 -15.47
CA LEU A 20 8.63 -15.10 -14.19
C LEU A 20 8.77 -13.64 -13.71
N ASP A 21 8.09 -12.70 -14.37
CA ASP A 21 8.22 -11.26 -14.11
C ASP A 21 7.01 -10.67 -13.33
N GLY A 22 6.46 -11.45 -12.40
CA GLY A 22 5.36 -11.00 -11.54
C GLY A 22 5.73 -9.82 -10.62
N ASN A 23 7.03 -9.59 -10.41
CA ASN A 23 7.53 -8.41 -9.71
C ASN A 23 7.43 -7.11 -10.52
N SER A 24 7.23 -7.18 -11.83
CA SER A 24 6.99 -6.01 -12.69
C SER A 24 5.50 -5.84 -13.02
N LEU A 25 4.83 -6.92 -13.39
CA LEU A 25 3.39 -6.95 -13.65
C LEU A 25 2.83 -8.34 -13.34
N GLY A 26 1.74 -8.41 -12.61
CA GLY A 26 1.04 -9.67 -12.35
C GLY A 26 0.36 -10.24 -13.60
N VAL A 27 0.12 -11.55 -13.60
CA VAL A 27 -0.59 -12.27 -14.66
C VAL A 27 -2.08 -11.94 -14.64
N LEU A 28 -2.73 -12.03 -15.79
CA LEU A 28 -4.16 -11.78 -15.92
C LEU A 28 -4.98 -12.84 -15.15
N PRO A 29 -5.75 -12.47 -14.11
CA PRO A 29 -6.70 -13.39 -13.49
C PRO A 29 -7.87 -13.66 -14.41
N LYS A 30 -8.35 -14.91 -14.42
CA LYS A 30 -9.57 -15.30 -15.12
C LYS A 30 -10.75 -14.49 -14.71
N GLY A 31 -11.61 -14.06 -14.86
CA GLY A 31 -12.70 -13.21 -14.35
C GLY A 31 -12.43 -11.70 -14.43
N ALA A 32 -11.18 -11.25 -14.56
CA ALA A 32 -10.83 -9.84 -14.58
C ALA A 32 -11.48 -9.09 -15.76
N ALA A 33 -11.43 -9.66 -16.97
CA ALA A 33 -12.05 -9.07 -18.15
C ALA A 33 -13.58 -8.99 -18.03
N GLU A 34 -14.22 -10.04 -17.54
CA GLU A 34 -15.67 -10.07 -17.31
C GLU A 34 -16.08 -9.05 -16.24
N ARG A 35 -15.34 -8.96 -15.14
CA ARG A 35 -15.57 -7.96 -14.09
C ARG A 35 -15.46 -6.54 -14.60
N ALA A 36 -14.43 -6.24 -15.41
CA ALA A 36 -14.27 -4.95 -16.06
C ALA A 36 -15.44 -4.62 -16.99
N GLN A 37 -15.82 -5.58 -17.85
CA GLN A 37 -16.94 -5.43 -18.77
C GLN A 37 -18.24 -5.16 -18.01
N LYS A 38 -18.53 -5.90 -16.94
CA LYS A 38 -19.71 -5.69 -16.10
C LYS A 38 -19.74 -4.29 -15.51
N THR A 39 -18.59 -3.82 -14.99
CA THR A 39 -18.49 -2.45 -14.45
C THR A 39 -18.83 -1.40 -15.51
N ILE A 40 -18.36 -1.58 -16.75
CA ILE A 40 -18.59 -0.62 -17.83
C ILE A 40 -20.03 -0.67 -18.33
N THR A 41 -20.53 -1.87 -18.64
CA THR A 41 -21.81 -2.02 -19.39
C THR A 41 -23.04 -2.00 -18.49
N GLU A 42 -22.99 -2.71 -17.35
CA GLU A 42 -24.14 -2.88 -16.48
C GLU A 42 -24.19 -1.84 -15.36
N GLU A 43 -23.04 -1.64 -14.69
CA GLU A 43 -23.01 -0.76 -13.53
C GLU A 43 -22.97 0.71 -13.99
N TRP A 44 -21.94 1.10 -14.75
CA TRP A 44 -21.83 2.47 -15.27
C TRP A 44 -22.88 2.74 -16.37
N GLY A 45 -22.87 1.95 -17.44
CA GLY A 45 -23.76 2.15 -18.60
C GLY A 45 -25.25 1.99 -18.25
N GLY A 46 -25.59 1.01 -17.40
CA GLY A 46 -26.98 0.71 -17.03
C GLY A 46 -27.51 1.53 -15.85
N GLN A 47 -26.67 1.91 -14.89
CA GLN A 47 -27.12 2.51 -13.63
C GLN A 47 -26.67 3.95 -13.44
N LEU A 48 -25.69 4.43 -14.22
CA LEU A 48 -25.15 5.81 -14.14
C LEU A 48 -24.75 6.18 -12.70
N ILE A 49 -25.16 7.36 -12.22
CA ILE A 49 -24.82 7.83 -10.87
C ILE A 49 -25.34 6.92 -9.74
N LYS A 50 -26.41 6.17 -10.00
CA LYS A 50 -26.99 5.25 -9.00
C LYS A 50 -26.03 4.11 -8.62
N ALA A 51 -25.10 3.75 -9.50
CA ALA A 51 -24.12 2.67 -9.27
C ALA A 51 -23.29 2.89 -8.01
N TRP A 52 -23.07 4.13 -7.58
CA TRP A 52 -22.40 4.42 -6.32
C TRP A 52 -23.02 3.67 -5.14
N ASN A 53 -24.34 3.57 -5.10
CA ASN A 53 -25.07 2.89 -4.05
C ASN A 53 -25.47 1.47 -4.45
N THR A 54 -26.04 1.29 -5.64
CA THR A 54 -26.66 0.02 -6.05
C THR A 54 -25.67 -1.04 -6.49
N ALA A 55 -24.49 -0.64 -7.03
CA ALA A 55 -23.39 -1.54 -7.38
C ALA A 55 -22.30 -1.60 -6.28
N GLY A 56 -22.49 -0.88 -5.15
CA GLY A 56 -21.59 -0.94 -4.01
C GLY A 56 -20.28 -0.17 -4.19
N TRP A 57 -20.19 0.75 -5.16
CA TRP A 57 -18.95 1.48 -5.44
C TRP A 57 -18.44 2.31 -4.25
N MET A 58 -19.35 2.84 -3.41
CA MET A 58 -18.95 3.58 -2.21
C MET A 58 -18.17 2.72 -1.21
N ALA A 59 -18.56 1.46 -1.05
CA ALA A 59 -17.94 0.51 -0.13
C ALA A 59 -16.71 -0.19 -0.73
N LEU A 60 -16.60 -0.23 -2.06
CA LEU A 60 -15.58 -1.04 -2.75
C LEU A 60 -14.14 -0.76 -2.30
N PRO A 61 -13.70 0.50 -2.10
CA PRO A 61 -12.36 0.77 -1.60
C PRO A 61 -12.08 0.14 -0.22
N GLN A 62 -13.08 0.12 0.68
CA GLN A 62 -12.96 -0.49 2.00
C GLN A 62 -12.93 -2.02 1.90
N VAL A 63 -13.84 -2.60 1.09
CA VAL A 63 -13.88 -4.06 0.88
C VAL A 63 -12.54 -4.56 0.34
N VAL A 64 -11.96 -3.87 -0.63
CA VAL A 64 -10.63 -4.20 -1.16
C VAL A 64 -9.55 -3.96 -0.11
N GLY A 65 -9.63 -2.87 0.66
CA GLY A 65 -8.70 -2.56 1.75
C GLY A 65 -8.67 -3.65 2.83
N ASP A 66 -9.82 -4.17 3.22
CA ASP A 66 -9.91 -5.24 4.22
C ASP A 66 -9.34 -6.57 3.71
N ARG A 67 -9.49 -6.86 2.42
CA ARG A 67 -8.86 -8.03 1.79
C ARG A 67 -7.33 -7.89 1.75
N LEU A 68 -6.83 -6.69 1.47
CA LEU A 68 -5.38 -6.41 1.51
C LEU A 68 -4.86 -6.46 2.95
N ALA A 69 -5.63 -5.98 3.93
CA ALA A 69 -5.26 -6.06 5.33
C ALA A 69 -5.05 -7.51 5.77
N ASP A 70 -5.97 -8.41 5.42
CA ASP A 70 -5.85 -9.85 5.70
C ASP A 70 -4.55 -10.44 5.09
N LEU A 71 -4.23 -10.10 3.83
CA LEU A 71 -3.03 -10.60 3.14
C LEU A 71 -1.70 -10.11 3.72
N ILE A 72 -1.69 -8.94 4.35
CA ILE A 72 -0.47 -8.38 4.96
C ILE A 72 -0.46 -8.53 6.49
N GLY A 73 -1.33 -9.37 7.05
CA GLY A 73 -1.39 -9.61 8.49
C GLY A 73 -1.77 -8.36 9.30
N ALA A 74 -2.66 -7.52 8.76
CA ALA A 74 -3.11 -6.27 9.38
C ALA A 74 -4.58 -6.37 9.83
N PRO A 75 -5.01 -5.62 10.85
CA PRO A 75 -6.42 -5.56 11.24
C PRO A 75 -7.32 -4.98 10.14
N ALA A 76 -8.55 -5.48 10.02
CA ALA A 76 -9.57 -4.89 9.15
C ALA A 76 -9.75 -3.39 9.46
N GLY A 77 -10.01 -2.58 8.44
CA GLY A 77 -10.16 -1.13 8.57
C GLY A 77 -8.84 -0.35 8.66
N SER A 78 -7.68 -1.03 8.68
CA SER A 78 -6.37 -0.37 8.78
C SER A 78 -5.71 -0.06 7.43
N VAL A 79 -6.34 -0.44 6.32
CA VAL A 79 -5.80 -0.25 4.96
C VAL A 79 -6.74 0.63 4.13
N ALA A 80 -6.21 1.71 3.57
CA ALA A 80 -6.91 2.54 2.59
C ALA A 80 -6.34 2.28 1.18
N THR A 81 -7.23 2.14 0.19
CA THR A 81 -6.86 1.93 -1.21
C THR A 81 -7.12 3.18 -2.05
N GLY A 82 -6.32 3.39 -3.07
CA GLY A 82 -6.45 4.49 -4.03
C GLY A 82 -5.10 5.03 -4.48
N ASP A 83 -5.14 5.89 -5.48
CA ASP A 83 -3.99 6.57 -6.05
C ASP A 83 -2.87 5.61 -6.54
N THR A 84 -1.65 6.11 -6.65
CA THR A 84 -0.45 5.33 -6.98
C THR A 84 0.42 5.10 -5.76
N LEU A 85 1.35 4.13 -5.84
CA LEU A 85 2.32 3.87 -4.78
C LEU A 85 3.11 5.14 -4.40
N SER A 86 3.56 5.91 -5.38
CA SER A 86 4.30 7.16 -5.14
C SER A 86 3.49 8.14 -4.27
N ILE A 87 2.18 8.29 -4.53
CA ILE A 87 1.31 9.13 -3.70
C ILE A 87 1.19 8.56 -2.27
N LYS A 88 1.11 7.24 -2.11
CA LYS A 88 1.05 6.61 -0.78
C LYS A 88 2.36 6.76 -0.02
N VAL A 89 3.51 6.64 -0.69
CA VAL A 89 4.83 6.94 -0.11
C VAL A 89 4.88 8.40 0.38
N TYR A 90 4.47 9.35 -0.46
CA TYR A 90 4.41 10.77 -0.06
C TYR A 90 3.54 10.99 1.17
N GLN A 91 2.33 10.40 1.19
CA GLN A 91 1.41 10.51 2.33
C GLN A 91 1.99 9.93 3.62
N ALA A 92 2.59 8.74 3.55
CA ALA A 92 3.21 8.08 4.71
C ALA A 92 4.39 8.89 5.24
N LEU A 93 5.31 9.33 4.36
CA LEU A 93 6.46 10.16 4.74
C LEU A 93 6.04 11.48 5.39
N ALA A 94 5.11 12.20 4.77
CA ALA A 94 4.65 13.48 5.31
C ALA A 94 3.98 13.32 6.68
N ALA A 95 3.20 12.27 6.88
CA ALA A 95 2.60 11.95 8.16
C ALA A 95 3.65 11.56 9.21
N ALA A 96 4.60 10.71 8.84
CA ALA A 96 5.68 10.24 9.72
C ALA A 96 6.59 11.38 10.18
N LEU A 97 6.95 12.30 9.30
CA LEU A 97 7.74 13.48 9.66
C LEU A 97 7.03 14.40 10.66
N LYS A 98 5.70 14.55 10.54
CA LYS A 98 4.89 15.28 11.52
C LYS A 98 4.87 14.61 12.90
N MET A 99 5.06 13.30 12.98
CA MET A 99 5.17 12.57 14.24
C MET A 99 6.52 12.80 14.94
N ARG A 100 7.53 13.26 14.21
CA ARG A 100 8.90 13.54 14.72
C ARG A 100 9.39 14.91 14.27
N PRO A 101 8.74 16.01 14.70
CA PRO A 101 9.10 17.36 14.27
C PRO A 101 10.47 17.81 14.79
N ASP A 102 10.97 17.15 15.81
CA ASP A 102 12.27 17.37 16.47
C ASP A 102 13.46 16.76 15.72
N ARG A 103 13.22 15.95 14.68
CA ARG A 103 14.26 15.23 13.91
C ARG A 103 14.15 15.51 12.42
N LYS A 104 15.29 15.40 11.72
CA LYS A 104 15.40 15.85 10.32
C LYS A 104 15.90 14.78 9.35
N VAL A 105 16.25 13.58 9.82
CA VAL A 105 16.80 12.54 8.95
C VAL A 105 15.71 11.57 8.51
N ILE A 106 15.57 11.40 7.20
CA ILE A 106 14.85 10.27 6.57
C ILE A 106 15.93 9.25 6.19
N LEU A 107 15.84 8.05 6.72
CA LEU A 107 16.74 6.95 6.39
C LEU A 107 16.05 5.97 5.44
N SER A 108 16.72 5.66 4.34
CA SER A 108 16.36 4.58 3.43
C SER A 108 17.60 3.74 3.14
N ASP A 109 17.64 2.98 2.05
CA ASP A 109 18.86 2.36 1.55
C ASP A 109 19.06 2.62 0.04
N ASN A 110 20.27 2.43 -0.45
CA ASN A 110 20.61 2.64 -1.86
C ASN A 110 20.14 1.48 -2.78
N GLY A 111 19.53 0.44 -2.20
CA GLY A 111 18.85 -0.64 -2.89
C GLY A 111 17.36 -0.40 -3.10
N ASN A 112 16.79 0.60 -2.45
CA ASN A 112 15.36 0.92 -2.57
C ASN A 112 14.99 1.30 -4.01
N PHE A 113 13.70 1.15 -4.36
CA PHE A 113 13.23 1.53 -5.68
C PHE A 113 13.35 3.06 -5.86
N PRO A 114 13.96 3.53 -6.96
CA PRO A 114 14.27 4.96 -7.13
C PRO A 114 13.09 5.91 -6.93
N SER A 115 11.87 5.49 -7.28
CA SER A 115 10.68 6.32 -7.11
C SER A 115 10.43 6.71 -5.65
N ASP A 116 10.70 5.83 -4.68
CA ASP A 116 10.51 6.11 -3.26
C ASP A 116 11.49 7.19 -2.79
N LEU A 117 12.75 7.08 -3.23
CA LEU A 117 13.77 8.08 -2.95
C LEU A 117 13.43 9.44 -3.59
N TYR A 118 12.91 9.44 -4.83
CA TYR A 118 12.45 10.67 -5.50
C TYR A 118 11.28 11.32 -4.77
N MET A 119 10.35 10.53 -4.22
CA MET A 119 9.24 11.06 -3.41
C MET A 119 9.75 11.68 -2.11
N ALA A 120 10.75 11.07 -1.46
CA ALA A 120 11.38 11.64 -0.28
C ALA A 120 12.11 12.97 -0.59
N GLU A 121 12.90 13.00 -1.66
CA GLU A 121 13.56 14.22 -2.12
C GLU A 121 12.56 15.32 -2.50
N GLY A 122 11.49 14.97 -3.20
CA GLY A 122 10.42 15.89 -3.57
C GLY A 122 9.72 16.50 -2.36
N LEU A 123 9.43 15.67 -1.36
CA LEU A 123 8.83 16.12 -0.10
C LEU A 123 9.77 17.05 0.67
N ILE A 124 11.06 16.70 0.79
CA ILE A 124 12.06 17.53 1.43
C ILE A 124 12.09 18.94 0.80
N LYS A 125 12.14 19.01 -0.53
CA LYS A 125 12.10 20.28 -1.27
C LYS A 125 10.81 21.08 -1.02
N THR A 126 9.67 20.38 -0.92
CA THR A 126 8.37 21.03 -0.68
C THR A 126 8.25 21.61 0.71
N LEU A 127 8.81 20.92 1.72
CA LEU A 127 8.76 21.37 3.11
C LEU A 127 9.69 22.56 3.36
N ASP A 128 10.71 22.77 2.53
CA ASP A 128 11.71 23.86 2.64
C ASP A 128 12.29 23.98 4.07
N GLN A 129 12.65 22.83 4.63
CA GLN A 129 13.26 22.68 5.95
C GLN A 129 14.53 21.84 5.81
N ASP A 130 15.40 21.85 6.79
CA ASP A 130 16.70 21.17 6.79
C ASP A 130 16.57 19.64 6.96
N TYR A 131 15.69 19.01 6.17
CA TYR A 131 15.59 17.55 6.12
C TYR A 131 16.70 16.95 5.24
N GLU A 132 17.20 15.79 5.65
CA GLU A 132 18.25 15.04 4.97
C GLU A 132 17.74 13.64 4.62
N LEU A 133 17.98 13.17 3.38
CA LEU A 133 17.79 11.78 2.99
C LEU A 133 19.14 11.06 3.05
N ARG A 134 19.25 10.03 3.89
CA ARG A 134 20.42 9.14 4.00
C ARG A 134 20.09 7.78 3.41
N THR A 135 20.98 7.29 2.54
CA THR A 135 20.81 6.01 1.84
C THR A 135 22.08 5.16 1.95
N PRO A 136 22.39 4.58 3.12
CA PRO A 136 23.50 3.63 3.29
C PRO A 136 23.30 2.39 2.41
N ALA A 137 24.32 1.52 2.38
CA ALA A 137 24.15 0.18 1.81
C ALA A 137 23.13 -0.62 2.63
N PRO A 138 22.38 -1.54 1.99
CA PRO A 138 21.33 -2.27 2.68
C PRO A 138 21.80 -3.08 3.90
N GLU A 139 23.03 -3.55 3.90
CA GLU A 139 23.67 -4.25 5.02
C GLU A 139 23.99 -3.34 6.21
N ASP A 140 24.15 -2.05 5.98
CA ASP A 140 24.52 -1.05 6.99
C ASP A 140 23.30 -0.33 7.60
N VAL A 141 22.09 -0.63 7.11
CA VAL A 141 20.85 0.07 7.54
C VAL A 141 20.66 0.01 9.05
N ALA A 142 20.84 -1.16 9.67
CA ALA A 142 20.59 -1.32 11.10
C ALA A 142 21.53 -0.44 11.97
N GLU A 143 22.77 -0.28 11.55
CA GLU A 143 23.76 0.57 12.22
C GLU A 143 23.49 2.06 11.97
N ALA A 144 22.97 2.41 10.78
CA ALA A 144 22.63 3.77 10.41
C ALA A 144 21.36 4.30 11.11
N ILE A 145 20.55 3.43 11.72
CA ILE A 145 19.38 3.83 12.52
C ILE A 145 19.86 4.37 13.87
N THR A 146 19.93 5.69 13.98
CA THR A 146 20.39 6.43 15.17
C THR A 146 19.29 7.37 15.69
N GLU A 147 19.51 8.02 16.83
CA GLU A 147 18.56 8.97 17.44
C GLU A 147 18.30 10.23 16.59
N GLU A 148 19.10 10.50 15.56
CA GLU A 148 18.86 11.60 14.60
C GLU A 148 17.74 11.25 13.59
N VAL A 149 17.47 9.95 13.40
CA VAL A 149 16.51 9.48 12.40
C VAL A 149 15.09 9.79 12.84
N ALA A 150 14.35 10.53 12.03
CA ALA A 150 12.92 10.76 12.20
C ALA A 150 12.11 9.58 11.65
N VAL A 151 12.46 9.13 10.45
CA VAL A 151 11.72 8.12 9.68
C VAL A 151 12.70 7.14 9.04
N VAL A 152 12.41 5.86 9.16
CA VAL A 152 13.03 4.78 8.38
C VAL A 152 12.01 4.34 7.32
N MET A 153 12.38 4.39 6.05
CA MET A 153 11.55 3.99 4.91
C MET A 153 12.30 2.98 4.06
N LEU A 154 11.86 1.74 4.03
CA LEU A 154 12.52 0.65 3.32
C LEU A 154 11.54 -0.18 2.51
N THR A 155 11.99 -0.66 1.35
CA THR A 155 11.31 -1.74 0.64
C THR A 155 11.71 -3.08 1.27
N GLN A 156 10.74 -3.88 1.68
CA GLN A 156 11.01 -5.16 2.36
C GLN A 156 11.79 -6.12 1.47
N VAL A 157 11.41 -6.23 0.19
CA VAL A 157 12.08 -7.10 -0.80
C VAL A 157 12.66 -6.26 -1.92
N ASP A 158 13.98 -6.31 -2.08
CA ASP A 158 14.72 -5.60 -3.13
C ASP A 158 14.32 -6.11 -4.53
N TYR A 159 13.95 -5.19 -5.41
CA TYR A 159 13.42 -5.50 -6.74
C TYR A 159 14.44 -6.12 -7.70
N ARG A 160 15.74 -5.93 -7.46
CA ARG A 160 16.82 -6.41 -8.33
C ARG A 160 17.37 -7.76 -7.88
N SER A 161 17.59 -7.92 -6.57
CA SER A 161 18.28 -9.05 -5.99
C SER A 161 17.36 -10.06 -5.33
N GLY A 162 16.12 -9.65 -4.96
CA GLY A 162 15.21 -10.45 -4.14
C GLY A 162 15.67 -10.55 -2.67
N ARG A 163 16.67 -9.75 -2.25
CA ARG A 163 17.08 -9.68 -0.85
C ARG A 163 15.92 -9.16 -0.01
N MET A 164 15.69 -9.78 1.12
CA MET A 164 14.62 -9.40 2.04
C MET A 164 15.22 -8.87 3.34
N HIS A 165 14.77 -7.68 3.76
CA HIS A 165 15.05 -7.16 5.09
C HIS A 165 14.29 -7.94 6.16
N ASP A 166 14.92 -8.13 7.31
CA ASP A 166 14.24 -8.61 8.52
C ASP A 166 13.35 -7.50 9.08
N MET A 167 12.04 -7.59 8.79
CA MET A 167 11.05 -6.58 9.14
C MET A 167 11.00 -6.35 10.66
N ASP A 168 11.01 -7.43 11.43
CA ASP A 168 10.87 -7.35 12.89
C ASP A 168 12.11 -6.74 13.53
N ALA A 169 13.30 -7.17 13.12
CA ALA A 169 14.56 -6.66 13.64
C ALA A 169 14.75 -5.17 13.32
N ILE A 170 14.48 -4.76 12.08
CA ILE A 170 14.63 -3.36 11.65
C ILE A 170 13.56 -2.47 12.30
N THR A 171 12.30 -2.90 12.36
CA THR A 171 11.25 -2.12 13.03
C THR A 171 11.56 -1.95 14.51
N LYS A 172 11.97 -3.02 15.19
CA LYS A 172 12.39 -2.95 16.58
C LYS A 172 13.53 -1.94 16.77
N ARG A 173 14.55 -1.99 15.91
CA ARG A 173 15.69 -1.06 15.96
C ARG A 173 15.24 0.39 15.76
N ALA A 174 14.35 0.66 14.81
CA ALA A 174 13.76 1.99 14.60
C ALA A 174 13.05 2.50 15.87
N HIS A 175 12.25 1.64 16.51
CA HIS A 175 11.54 1.98 17.74
C HIS A 175 12.48 2.22 18.93
N GLU A 176 13.57 1.46 19.08
CA GLU A 176 14.57 1.66 20.14
C GLU A 176 15.14 3.06 20.14
N VAL A 177 15.32 3.66 18.98
CA VAL A 177 15.78 5.04 18.85
C VAL A 177 14.64 6.06 18.73
N GLY A 178 13.38 5.59 18.69
CA GLY A 178 12.18 6.42 18.56
C GLY A 178 11.92 6.95 17.16
N ALA A 179 12.46 6.32 16.11
CA ALA A 179 12.13 6.62 14.73
C ALA A 179 10.79 5.98 14.32
N VAL A 180 10.11 6.56 13.33
CA VAL A 180 8.88 6.01 12.72
C VAL A 180 9.27 5.07 11.58
N MET A 181 8.59 3.92 11.48
CA MET A 181 8.87 2.93 10.44
C MET A 181 7.82 2.93 9.34
N ILE A 182 8.27 2.97 8.08
CA ILE A 182 7.47 2.81 6.87
C ILE A 182 8.04 1.65 6.05
N TRP A 183 7.20 0.65 5.75
CA TRP A 183 7.55 -0.44 4.85
C TRP A 183 6.90 -0.28 3.48
N ASP A 184 7.68 -0.35 2.41
CA ASP A 184 7.14 -0.60 1.07
C ASP A 184 7.03 -2.11 0.83
N LEU A 185 5.82 -2.57 0.58
CA LEU A 185 5.44 -3.96 0.35
C LEU A 185 5.18 -4.28 -1.13
N ALA A 186 5.64 -3.41 -2.05
CA ALA A 186 5.40 -3.58 -3.48
C ALA A 186 5.89 -4.92 -4.04
N HIS A 187 6.92 -5.52 -3.44
CA HIS A 187 7.46 -6.82 -3.82
C HIS A 187 7.24 -7.91 -2.77
N SER A 188 6.47 -7.62 -1.73
CA SER A 188 6.16 -8.54 -0.63
C SER A 188 4.71 -9.00 -0.63
N ALA A 189 3.77 -8.05 -0.74
CA ALA A 189 2.34 -8.35 -0.69
C ALA A 189 1.94 -9.31 -1.82
N GLY A 190 1.42 -10.48 -1.44
CA GLY A 190 1.04 -11.55 -2.36
C GLY A 190 2.20 -12.47 -2.80
N ALA A 191 3.45 -12.22 -2.34
CA ALA A 191 4.62 -13.03 -2.69
C ALA A 191 5.25 -13.71 -1.47
N VAL A 192 5.28 -13.03 -0.33
CA VAL A 192 5.83 -13.54 0.92
C VAL A 192 4.86 -13.28 2.06
N GLN A 193 5.03 -14.01 3.15
CA GLN A 193 4.28 -13.74 4.37
C GLN A 193 4.69 -12.38 4.93
N VAL A 194 3.69 -11.55 5.23
CA VAL A 194 3.82 -10.26 5.90
C VAL A 194 2.95 -10.28 7.15
N ASP A 195 3.44 -9.72 8.25
CA ASP A 195 2.71 -9.57 9.51
C ASP A 195 2.84 -8.13 10.02
N MET A 196 1.96 -7.25 9.55
CA MET A 196 1.98 -5.85 9.96
C MET A 196 1.58 -5.65 11.42
N ALA A 197 0.70 -6.51 11.94
CA ALA A 197 0.30 -6.46 13.35
C ALA A 197 1.45 -6.89 14.26
N GLY A 198 2.15 -7.97 13.93
CA GLY A 198 3.28 -8.47 14.70
C GLY A 198 4.50 -7.56 14.63
N SER A 199 4.82 -7.02 13.46
CA SER A 199 5.95 -6.09 13.28
C SER A 199 5.77 -4.76 14.02
N ASN A 200 4.52 -4.37 14.29
CA ASN A 200 4.18 -3.12 14.97
C ASN A 200 4.67 -1.83 14.24
N ALA A 201 4.98 -1.90 12.95
CA ALA A 201 5.36 -0.73 12.17
C ALA A 201 4.19 0.27 12.04
N GLU A 202 4.50 1.56 11.96
CA GLU A 202 3.49 2.62 11.90
C GLU A 202 2.76 2.66 10.58
N PHE A 203 3.50 2.48 9.48
CA PHE A 203 2.97 2.56 8.13
C PHE A 203 3.49 1.42 7.25
N ALA A 204 2.66 1.02 6.30
CA ALA A 204 3.12 0.32 5.12
C ALA A 204 2.41 0.85 3.88
N VAL A 205 3.08 0.78 2.75
CA VAL A 205 2.54 1.12 1.44
C VAL A 205 2.79 -0.03 0.47
N GLY A 206 2.04 -0.09 -0.62
CA GLY A 206 2.30 -1.11 -1.64
C GLY A 206 1.46 -0.89 -2.89
N CYS A 207 1.90 -1.47 -4.00
CA CYS A 207 1.13 -1.49 -5.24
C CYS A 207 0.38 -2.82 -5.39
N THR A 208 -0.66 -2.84 -6.21
CA THR A 208 -1.49 -4.04 -6.41
C THR A 208 -1.39 -4.62 -7.82
N TYR A 209 -0.64 -3.99 -8.73
CA TYR A 209 -0.52 -4.44 -10.11
C TYR A 209 0.56 -5.53 -10.33
N LYS A 210 1.41 -5.76 -9.34
CA LYS A 210 2.48 -6.77 -9.37
C LYS A 210 1.94 -8.14 -8.91
N TYR A 211 2.48 -8.70 -7.84
CA TYR A 211 2.09 -10.03 -7.35
C TYR A 211 0.60 -10.17 -7.00
N LEU A 212 -0.08 -9.06 -6.67
CA LEU A 212 -1.53 -9.07 -6.41
C LEU A 212 -2.41 -9.09 -7.66
N ASN A 213 -1.82 -9.07 -8.86
CA ASN A 213 -2.50 -9.30 -10.14
C ASN A 213 -3.65 -8.33 -10.46
N GLY A 214 -3.66 -7.14 -9.85
CA GLY A 214 -4.73 -6.13 -10.06
C GLY A 214 -4.74 -5.50 -11.45
N GLY A 215 -3.72 -5.80 -12.28
CA GLY A 215 -3.60 -5.28 -13.65
C GLY A 215 -2.94 -3.91 -13.72
N PRO A 216 -2.59 -3.46 -14.94
CA PRO A 216 -1.88 -2.19 -15.15
C PRO A 216 -2.71 -1.01 -14.66
N GLY A 217 -2.08 -0.15 -13.83
CA GLY A 217 -2.75 1.00 -13.22
C GLY A 217 -3.65 0.67 -12.02
N ALA A 218 -3.62 -0.56 -11.52
CA ALA A 218 -4.34 -0.92 -10.29
C ALA A 218 -3.92 -0.03 -9.10
N PRO A 219 -4.88 0.39 -8.26
CA PRO A 219 -4.62 1.34 -7.18
C PRO A 219 -3.67 0.77 -6.13
N ALA A 220 -2.87 1.65 -5.55
CA ALA A 220 -2.03 1.34 -4.42
C ALA A 220 -2.81 1.26 -3.10
N PHE A 221 -2.13 0.89 -2.04
CA PHE A 221 -2.67 0.90 -0.69
C PHE A 221 -1.71 1.55 0.30
N ILE A 222 -2.26 2.01 1.42
CA ILE A 222 -1.54 2.44 2.60
C ILE A 222 -2.16 1.80 3.84
N TYR A 223 -1.32 1.17 4.64
CA TYR A 223 -1.64 0.73 6.00
C TYR A 223 -1.24 1.81 6.99
N VAL A 224 -2.08 2.04 7.97
CA VAL A 224 -1.76 2.87 9.14
C VAL A 224 -2.09 2.08 10.40
N ARG A 225 -1.15 1.99 11.32
CA ARG A 225 -1.36 1.27 12.59
C ARG A 225 -2.56 1.87 13.35
N PRO A 226 -3.51 1.06 13.81
CA PRO A 226 -4.80 1.55 14.30
C PRO A 226 -4.74 2.50 15.50
N ASP A 227 -3.75 2.34 16.38
CA ASP A 227 -3.59 3.16 17.59
C ASP A 227 -3.17 4.60 17.29
N ILE A 228 -2.45 4.82 16.16
CA ILE A 228 -1.96 6.15 15.78
C ILE A 228 -2.88 6.89 14.81
N VAL A 229 -3.77 6.20 14.09
CA VAL A 229 -4.51 6.75 12.95
C VAL A 229 -5.24 8.05 13.29
N LYS A 230 -5.81 8.18 14.48
CA LYS A 230 -6.56 9.39 14.89
C LYS A 230 -5.68 10.64 14.99
N ASN A 231 -4.38 10.46 15.21
CA ASN A 231 -3.40 11.53 15.38
C ASN A 231 -2.67 11.87 14.05
N ILE A 232 -2.94 11.12 12.98
CA ILE A 232 -2.32 11.36 11.69
C ILE A 232 -3.00 12.53 11.00
N GLU A 233 -2.22 13.52 10.60
CA GLU A 233 -2.66 14.61 9.74
C GLU A 233 -2.28 14.31 8.29
N PRO A 234 -3.25 14.02 7.41
CA PRO A 234 -2.95 13.73 6.01
C PRO A 234 -2.42 14.98 5.30
N ALA A 235 -1.31 14.83 4.58
CA ALA A 235 -0.75 15.92 3.77
C ALA A 235 -1.61 16.24 2.54
N LEU A 236 -2.33 15.23 2.03
CA LEU A 236 -3.28 15.37 0.92
C LEU A 236 -4.69 15.29 1.48
N SER A 237 -5.24 16.45 1.79
CA SER A 237 -6.59 16.61 2.35
C SER A 237 -7.62 16.52 1.25
N GLY A 238 -8.06 15.32 0.95
CA GLY A 238 -9.00 15.08 -0.14
C GLY A 238 -10.43 14.86 0.31
N TRP A 239 -11.37 15.05 -0.61
CA TRP A 239 -12.81 14.96 -0.36
C TRP A 239 -13.24 13.66 0.34
N LEU A 240 -12.79 12.50 -0.13
CA LEU A 240 -13.17 11.21 0.46
C LEU A 240 -12.36 10.82 1.70
N GLY A 241 -11.40 11.67 2.10
CA GLY A 241 -10.75 11.61 3.40
C GLY A 241 -11.43 12.45 4.47
N HIS A 242 -12.48 13.23 4.10
CA HIS A 242 -13.24 14.04 5.03
C HIS A 242 -14.17 13.19 5.88
N ASP A 243 -14.38 13.56 7.14
CA ASP A 243 -15.27 12.88 8.09
C ASP A 243 -16.74 12.81 7.62
N ALA A 244 -17.20 13.83 6.92
CA ALA A 244 -18.53 13.89 6.34
C ALA A 244 -18.46 14.41 4.88
N PRO A 245 -18.02 13.61 3.90
CA PRO A 245 -17.70 14.07 2.55
C PRO A 245 -18.91 14.67 1.81
N PHE A 246 -20.13 14.24 2.13
CA PHE A 246 -21.36 14.74 1.51
C PHE A 246 -21.98 15.94 2.23
N ALA A 247 -21.41 16.39 3.35
CA ALA A 247 -21.83 17.63 4.00
C ALA A 247 -21.35 18.86 3.22
N MET A 248 -20.40 18.69 2.30
CA MET A 248 -19.82 19.75 1.47
C MET A 248 -19.29 20.94 2.29
N GLU A 249 -18.71 20.65 3.46
CA GLU A 249 -18.09 21.65 4.34
C GLU A 249 -16.91 22.31 3.64
N LEU A 250 -16.71 23.60 3.85
CA LEU A 250 -15.61 24.35 3.26
C LEU A 250 -14.27 24.08 3.96
N ASN A 251 -14.30 23.68 5.22
CA ASN A 251 -13.11 23.37 6.00
C ASN A 251 -12.91 21.84 6.06
N TYR A 252 -11.69 21.42 5.81
CA TYR A 252 -11.36 20.00 5.88
C TYR A 252 -11.32 19.52 7.34
N ARG A 253 -11.98 18.42 7.58
CA ARG A 253 -11.99 17.70 8.85
C ARG A 253 -11.74 16.22 8.55
N PRO A 254 -10.55 15.67 8.94
CA PRO A 254 -10.19 14.31 8.57
C PRO A 254 -11.12 13.28 9.19
N ALA A 255 -11.42 12.22 8.46
CA ALA A 255 -12.14 11.05 8.98
C ALA A 255 -11.41 10.45 10.19
N SER A 256 -12.14 9.75 11.05
CA SER A 256 -11.59 9.20 12.30
C SER A 256 -10.71 7.96 12.12
N ALA A 257 -10.82 7.29 10.99
CA ALA A 257 -10.11 6.05 10.67
C ALA A 257 -9.19 6.21 9.44
N THR A 258 -8.71 5.11 8.87
CA THR A 258 -7.73 5.09 7.77
C THR A 258 -8.27 5.72 6.49
N GLU A 259 -9.59 5.90 6.36
CA GLU A 259 -10.24 6.66 5.27
C GLU A 259 -9.67 8.07 5.12
N ARG A 260 -9.16 8.72 6.17
CA ARG A 260 -8.46 10.01 6.08
C ARG A 260 -7.30 10.03 5.09
N MET A 261 -6.75 8.84 4.76
CA MET A 261 -5.68 8.68 3.77
C MET A 261 -6.21 8.56 2.32
N ARG A 262 -7.52 8.66 2.11
CA ARG A 262 -8.11 8.79 0.78
C ARG A 262 -8.04 10.23 0.31
N VAL A 263 -7.88 10.43 -1.00
CA VAL A 263 -7.82 11.77 -1.59
C VAL A 263 -9.09 12.05 -2.37
N GLY A 264 -9.17 11.55 -3.57
CA GLY A 264 -10.28 11.82 -4.49
C GLY A 264 -11.18 10.63 -4.74
N THR A 265 -11.96 10.74 -5.81
CA THR A 265 -12.84 9.68 -6.31
C THR A 265 -12.06 8.40 -6.59
N PRO A 266 -12.46 7.25 -6.03
CA PRO A 266 -11.72 6.01 -6.20
C PRO A 266 -11.82 5.49 -7.65
N PRO A 267 -10.78 4.82 -8.16
CA PRO A 267 -10.76 4.24 -9.50
C PRO A 267 -11.58 2.94 -9.54
N ILE A 268 -12.89 3.07 -9.68
CA ILE A 268 -13.86 1.97 -9.53
C ILE A 268 -13.59 0.81 -10.48
N LEU A 269 -13.27 1.08 -11.74
CA LEU A 269 -12.99 0.02 -12.72
C LEU A 269 -11.80 -0.84 -12.28
N GLN A 270 -10.70 -0.21 -11.87
CA GLN A 270 -9.50 -0.90 -11.42
C GLN A 270 -9.72 -1.60 -10.08
N LEU A 271 -10.48 -0.99 -9.16
CA LEU A 271 -10.84 -1.63 -7.88
C LEU A 271 -11.70 -2.88 -8.09
N GLY A 272 -12.62 -2.85 -9.05
CA GLY A 272 -13.42 -4.03 -9.40
C GLY A 272 -12.57 -5.18 -9.94
N VAL A 273 -11.61 -4.87 -10.83
CA VAL A 273 -10.64 -5.85 -11.34
C VAL A 273 -9.75 -6.38 -10.21
N LEU A 274 -9.25 -5.52 -9.34
CA LEU A 274 -8.44 -5.92 -8.20
C LEU A 274 -9.23 -6.81 -7.22
N GLN A 275 -10.49 -6.48 -6.94
CA GLN A 275 -11.37 -7.32 -6.11
C GLN A 275 -11.49 -8.75 -6.68
N GLU A 276 -11.60 -8.87 -8.00
CA GLU A 276 -11.63 -10.17 -8.67
C GLU A 276 -10.29 -10.89 -8.55
N ALA A 277 -9.18 -10.18 -8.79
CA ALA A 277 -7.84 -10.73 -8.68
C ALA A 277 -7.53 -11.29 -7.28
N LEU A 278 -7.95 -10.58 -6.23
CA LEU A 278 -7.70 -10.98 -4.85
C LEU A 278 -8.34 -12.32 -4.46
N LYS A 279 -9.31 -12.82 -5.21
CA LYS A 279 -9.87 -14.17 -5.02
C LYS A 279 -8.82 -15.28 -5.19
N ALA A 280 -7.73 -15.02 -5.90
CA ALA A 280 -6.65 -15.99 -6.04
C ALA A 280 -5.97 -16.33 -4.71
N TRP A 281 -6.08 -15.48 -3.72
CA TRP A 281 -5.54 -15.70 -2.37
C TRP A 281 -6.55 -16.25 -1.37
N ASP A 282 -7.79 -16.55 -1.78
CA ASP A 282 -8.79 -17.14 -0.89
C ASP A 282 -8.32 -18.49 -0.34
N GLY A 283 -8.10 -18.57 0.98
CA GLY A 283 -7.65 -19.76 1.67
C GLY A 283 -6.18 -20.16 1.43
N VAL A 284 -5.38 -19.28 0.85
CA VAL A 284 -3.95 -19.51 0.65
C VAL A 284 -3.20 -19.24 1.95
N ASP A 285 -2.39 -20.22 2.38
CA ASP A 285 -1.37 -20.03 3.38
C ASP A 285 -0.11 -19.43 2.71
N MET A 286 0.25 -18.20 3.09
CA MET A 286 1.38 -17.49 2.47
C MET A 286 2.74 -18.10 2.83
N ALA A 287 2.86 -18.81 3.95
CA ALA A 287 4.09 -19.53 4.30
C ALA A 287 4.25 -20.78 3.43
N GLU A 288 3.14 -21.48 3.14
CA GLU A 288 3.15 -22.64 2.24
C GLU A 288 3.40 -22.21 0.77
N LEU A 289 2.83 -21.08 0.35
CA LEU A 289 3.02 -20.53 -1.00
C LEU A 289 4.50 -20.24 -1.28
N ARG A 290 5.22 -19.67 -0.32
CA ARG A 290 6.65 -19.38 -0.45
C ARG A 290 7.50 -20.63 -0.38
#